data_2106fe299294adca9719fdaf24a3064e
#
_entry.id   2106fe299294adca9719fdaf24a3064e
#
_cell.length_a   1.000
_cell.length_b   1.000
_cell.length_c   1.000
_cell.angle_alpha   90.00
_cell.angle_beta   90.00
_cell.angle_gamma   90.00
#
_symmetry.space_group_name_H-M   'P 1'
#
loop_
_entity.id
_entity.type
_entity.pdbx_description
1 polymer ?
#
loop_
_entity_poly.entity_id
_entity_poly.type
_entity_poly.pdbx_seq_one_letter_code
_entity_poly.pdbx_strand_id
1 'polypeptide(L)'
;MKIATKKMSYEEVLKLPRLQHKNPLKPQWWLATIVHIVCASTLRKIKFSYTTERMELVEDQPCLILMNHSSFTDMKLAYGIFYPKKLGIVTSVDAMTGILGKLMRLLGCTPTHKYITDLTLFKDMEYMLKTNKSSVLMYPEAGYSFDGCATALPRKMGVLLKRLGVPVVTVITEGAFHRDPLYNMLQIRDVKVGAHVKCIATAEEVKAKSVDELDALIAEAFSFDNFAWQRDNKVSIDEPFRADGLHRILYKCPHCGAENQMEGKGIHLTCHACNTQWTMDEYGQLSAKDADPVYPHIPDWYRWQRDCVRKELEEGTYLLDTDVDIAVQVNLDCVCMIGEGHLTHDLNGFRLTGGDGKLDYSQSPVHSHTLYSDYYWYEIGDVIGIGDNEFSYFCFPKKNVSVTKARLATEELYKMKKQRNRVNK
;
A
#
# COMPACT_ATOMS: atom_id res chain seq x y z
N MET A 1 -15.60 -0.14 -4.25
CA MET A 1 -15.97 1.31 -4.12
C MET A 1 -15.60 1.99 -5.42
N LYS A 2 -16.53 2.65 -6.11
CA LYS A 2 -16.25 3.28 -7.41
C LYS A 2 -15.73 4.71 -7.22
N ILE A 3 -14.76 5.11 -8.03
CA ILE A 3 -14.23 6.47 -8.07
C ILE A 3 -14.91 7.26 -9.19
N ALA A 4 -15.03 8.58 -9.02
CA ALA A 4 -15.58 9.46 -10.06
C ALA A 4 -14.59 9.56 -11.24
N THR A 5 -15.01 9.08 -12.41
CA THR A 5 -14.21 9.16 -13.63
C THR A 5 -14.89 10.00 -14.71
N LYS A 6 -14.10 10.67 -15.56
CA LYS A 6 -14.55 11.39 -16.76
C LYS A 6 -13.66 11.02 -17.95
N LYS A 7 -14.24 10.91 -19.14
CA LYS A 7 -13.47 10.83 -20.39
C LYS A 7 -13.11 12.24 -20.84
N MET A 8 -11.84 12.48 -21.08
CA MET A 8 -11.30 13.78 -21.50
C MET A 8 -10.08 13.55 -22.38
N SER A 9 -9.78 14.48 -23.29
CA SER A 9 -8.48 14.49 -23.99
C SER A 9 -7.39 14.93 -23.01
N TYR A 10 -6.14 14.58 -23.30
CA TYR A 10 -5.01 15.01 -22.45
C TYR A 10 -4.86 16.55 -22.45
N GLU A 11 -5.13 17.23 -23.57
CA GLU A 11 -5.14 18.69 -23.66
C GLU A 11 -6.17 19.35 -22.72
N GLU A 12 -7.35 18.77 -22.59
CA GLU A 12 -8.36 19.25 -21.66
C GLU A 12 -7.91 19.05 -20.21
N VAL A 13 -7.26 17.92 -19.91
CA VAL A 13 -6.68 17.67 -18.58
C VAL A 13 -5.59 18.69 -18.23
N LEU A 14 -4.74 19.06 -19.18
CA LEU A 14 -3.71 20.09 -18.98
C LEU A 14 -4.27 21.47 -18.58
N LYS A 15 -5.52 21.78 -18.98
CA LYS A 15 -6.20 23.04 -18.64
C LYS A 15 -6.93 23.00 -17.29
N LEU A 16 -7.07 21.83 -16.67
CA LEU A 16 -7.71 21.73 -15.36
C LEU A 16 -6.90 22.43 -14.26
N PRO A 17 -7.57 23.05 -13.28
CA PRO A 17 -6.86 23.61 -12.13
C PRO A 17 -6.15 22.51 -11.35
N ARG A 18 -4.90 22.76 -10.96
CA ARG A 18 -4.11 21.86 -10.13
C ARG A 18 -4.62 21.85 -8.68
N LEU A 19 -4.34 20.76 -7.97
CA LEU A 19 -4.63 20.66 -6.55
C LEU A 19 -3.91 21.79 -5.79
N GLN A 20 -4.71 22.69 -5.21
CA GLN A 20 -4.17 23.74 -4.36
C GLN A 20 -4.13 23.27 -2.91
N HIS A 21 -3.00 23.52 -2.26
CA HIS A 21 -2.84 23.23 -0.84
C HIS A 21 -3.87 24.01 0.00
N LYS A 22 -4.44 23.32 0.97
CA LYS A 22 -5.32 23.89 2.01
C LYS A 22 -4.98 23.23 3.33
N ASN A 23 -4.77 24.02 4.36
CA ASN A 23 -4.49 23.50 5.69
C ASN A 23 -5.47 22.40 6.13
N PRO A 24 -5.00 21.37 6.84
CA PRO A 24 -5.85 20.32 7.38
C PRO A 24 -6.98 20.87 8.25
N LEU A 25 -8.18 20.34 8.05
CA LEU A 25 -9.31 20.70 8.92
C LEU A 25 -9.20 19.93 10.24
N LYS A 26 -9.67 20.58 11.30
CA LYS A 26 -9.87 19.89 12.57
C LYS A 26 -11.01 18.89 12.45
N PRO A 27 -10.81 17.62 12.84
CA PRO A 27 -11.84 16.60 12.77
C PRO A 27 -13.12 17.03 13.49
N GLN A 28 -14.26 16.95 12.78
CA GLN A 28 -15.56 17.31 13.33
C GLN A 28 -16.06 16.17 14.23
N TRP A 29 -16.25 16.44 15.51
CA TRP A 29 -16.59 15.44 16.53
C TRP A 29 -17.88 14.68 16.20
N TRP A 30 -18.91 15.39 15.75
CA TRP A 30 -20.21 14.79 15.41
C TRP A 30 -20.08 13.79 14.25
N LEU A 31 -19.27 14.12 13.22
CA LEU A 31 -19.04 13.23 12.08
C LEU A 31 -18.19 12.03 12.48
N ALA A 32 -17.17 12.23 13.31
CA ALA A 32 -16.36 11.14 13.88
C ALA A 32 -17.23 10.17 14.71
N THR A 33 -18.22 10.69 15.46
CA THR A 33 -19.18 9.86 16.21
C THR A 33 -20.06 9.04 15.26
N ILE A 34 -20.59 9.65 14.19
CA ILE A 34 -21.37 8.92 13.18
C ILE A 34 -20.53 7.81 12.55
N VAL A 35 -19.30 8.11 12.13
CA VAL A 35 -18.39 7.12 11.54
C VAL A 35 -18.11 5.98 12.54
N HIS A 36 -17.83 6.29 13.81
CA HIS A 36 -17.62 5.29 14.85
C HIS A 36 -18.84 4.37 15.01
N ILE A 37 -20.05 4.91 15.08
CA ILE A 37 -21.29 4.12 15.18
C ILE A 37 -21.45 3.21 13.95
N VAL A 38 -21.24 3.75 12.74
CA VAL A 38 -21.33 2.96 11.49
C VAL A 38 -20.28 1.85 11.47
N CYS A 39 -19.06 2.14 11.92
CA CYS A 39 -17.99 1.17 12.00
C CYS A 39 -18.26 0.06 13.01
N ALA A 40 -18.96 0.36 14.12
CA ALA A 40 -19.24 -0.60 15.18
C ALA A 40 -19.92 -1.89 14.70
N SER A 41 -20.81 -1.81 13.70
CA SER A 41 -21.45 -2.98 13.11
C SER A 41 -20.45 -3.91 12.40
N THR A 42 -19.50 -3.34 11.66
CA THR A 42 -18.42 -4.09 11.01
C THR A 42 -17.50 -4.71 12.06
N LEU A 43 -17.07 -3.92 13.06
CA LEU A 43 -16.17 -4.37 14.12
C LEU A 43 -16.75 -5.52 14.93
N ARG A 44 -18.06 -5.50 15.21
CA ARG A 44 -18.75 -6.63 15.86
C ARG A 44 -18.77 -7.89 14.99
N LYS A 45 -19.05 -7.74 13.68
CA LYS A 45 -19.09 -8.89 12.75
C LYS A 45 -17.73 -9.60 12.65
N ILE A 46 -16.63 -8.85 12.61
CA ILE A 46 -15.28 -9.41 12.54
C ILE A 46 -14.72 -9.76 13.92
N LYS A 47 -15.52 -9.69 14.98
CA LYS A 47 -15.14 -9.97 16.37
C LYS A 47 -13.84 -9.24 16.76
N PHE A 48 -13.73 -7.95 16.36
CA PHE A 48 -12.53 -7.16 16.54
C PHE A 48 -12.16 -7.03 18.01
N SER A 49 -10.91 -7.27 18.32
CA SER A 49 -10.31 -7.04 19.63
C SER A 49 -8.88 -6.53 19.47
N TYR A 50 -8.38 -5.78 20.45
CA TYR A 50 -7.00 -5.31 20.41
C TYR A 50 -6.36 -5.36 21.79
N THR A 51 -5.03 -5.43 21.82
CA THR A 51 -4.21 -5.34 23.01
C THR A 51 -3.44 -4.03 22.99
N THR A 52 -3.07 -3.55 24.18
CA THR A 52 -2.29 -2.31 24.33
C THR A 52 -1.01 -2.56 25.09
N GLU A 53 0.08 -1.86 24.69
CA GLU A 53 1.37 -1.87 25.38
C GLU A 53 1.91 -0.45 25.51
N ARG A 54 2.27 -0.02 26.72
CA ARG A 54 2.81 1.32 27.01
C ARG A 54 1.90 2.49 26.60
N MET A 55 0.60 2.28 26.40
CA MET A 55 -0.31 3.33 25.95
C MET A 55 -0.61 4.35 27.06
N GLU A 56 -0.44 3.99 28.32
CA GLU A 56 -0.49 4.89 29.46
C GLU A 56 0.55 6.02 29.39
N LEU A 57 1.67 5.81 28.67
CA LEU A 57 2.72 6.81 28.48
C LEU A 57 2.37 7.88 27.41
N VAL A 58 1.34 7.63 26.61
CA VAL A 58 0.87 8.61 25.60
C VAL A 58 -0.04 9.66 26.25
N GLU A 59 -0.73 9.30 27.35
CA GLU A 59 -1.71 10.14 28.02
C GLU A 59 -2.76 10.72 27.04
N ASP A 60 -3.14 11.99 27.23
CA ASP A 60 -4.06 12.71 26.35
C ASP A 60 -3.35 13.55 25.27
N GLN A 61 -2.04 13.35 25.10
CA GLN A 61 -1.27 14.10 24.12
C GLN A 61 -1.62 13.64 22.68
N PRO A 62 -1.57 14.57 21.70
CA PRO A 62 -1.51 14.20 20.29
C PRO A 62 -0.27 13.36 19.99
N CYS A 63 -0.44 12.27 19.24
CA CYS A 63 0.64 11.36 18.90
C CYS A 63 0.64 11.07 17.40
N LEU A 64 1.78 10.59 16.88
CA LEU A 64 1.89 10.02 15.56
C LEU A 64 1.54 8.53 15.65
N ILE A 65 0.54 8.10 14.87
CA ILE A 65 0.09 6.72 14.81
C ILE A 65 0.54 6.15 13.46
N LEU A 66 1.38 5.13 13.52
CA LEU A 66 1.85 4.37 12.36
C LEU A 66 1.10 3.04 12.33
N MET A 67 0.31 2.81 11.30
CA MET A 67 -0.49 1.59 11.15
C MET A 67 -0.10 0.83 9.90
N ASN A 68 -0.01 -0.50 9.96
CA ASN A 68 0.18 -1.32 8.78
C ASN A 68 -1.05 -1.25 7.86
N HIS A 69 -0.85 -1.42 6.55
CA HIS A 69 -1.91 -1.28 5.56
C HIS A 69 -2.22 -2.63 4.92
N SER A 70 -3.21 -3.31 5.46
CA SER A 70 -3.50 -4.71 5.11
C SER A 70 -4.91 -4.94 4.56
N SER A 71 -5.87 -4.03 4.83
CA SER A 71 -7.28 -4.27 4.54
C SER A 71 -8.05 -2.96 4.33
N PHE A 72 -9.13 -3.01 3.56
CA PHE A 72 -10.08 -1.90 3.44
C PHE A 72 -10.83 -1.58 4.74
N THR A 73 -10.67 -2.42 5.76
CA THR A 73 -11.23 -2.16 7.09
C THR A 73 -10.31 -1.34 8.00
N ASP A 74 -9.07 -1.08 7.62
CA ASP A 74 -8.05 -0.44 8.48
C ASP A 74 -8.51 0.88 9.10
N MET A 75 -9.16 1.75 8.32
CA MET A 75 -9.73 3.00 8.86
C MET A 75 -10.81 2.74 9.92
N LYS A 76 -11.63 1.69 9.75
CA LYS A 76 -12.66 1.32 10.73
C LYS A 76 -12.04 0.80 12.01
N LEU A 77 -10.95 0.03 11.88
CA LEU A 77 -10.17 -0.47 13.03
C LEU A 77 -9.57 0.71 13.81
N ALA A 78 -8.98 1.69 13.10
CA ALA A 78 -8.44 2.89 13.73
C ALA A 78 -9.51 3.68 14.51
N TYR A 79 -10.71 3.86 13.96
CA TYR A 79 -11.83 4.48 14.69
C TYR A 79 -12.30 3.63 15.88
N GLY A 80 -12.25 2.30 15.78
CA GLY A 80 -12.56 1.40 16.89
C GLY A 80 -11.57 1.49 18.05
N ILE A 81 -10.30 1.73 17.75
CA ILE A 81 -9.22 1.83 18.74
C ILE A 81 -9.17 3.23 19.40
N PHE A 82 -9.22 4.29 18.59
CA PHE A 82 -8.85 5.62 19.04
C PHE A 82 -10.03 6.56 19.34
N TYR A 83 -11.27 6.21 18.95
CA TYR A 83 -12.41 7.06 19.32
C TYR A 83 -12.56 7.12 20.86
N PRO A 84 -12.78 8.30 21.45
CA PRO A 84 -13.10 9.60 20.87
C PRO A 84 -11.90 10.52 20.55
N LYS A 85 -10.66 10.01 20.54
CA LYS A 85 -9.50 10.84 20.16
C LYS A 85 -9.68 11.47 18.78
N LYS A 86 -9.24 12.72 18.63
CA LYS A 86 -9.25 13.41 17.34
C LYS A 86 -8.15 12.84 16.46
N LEU A 87 -8.52 12.29 15.30
CA LEU A 87 -7.60 11.74 14.33
C LEU A 87 -7.54 12.61 13.08
N GLY A 88 -6.36 13.15 12.75
CA GLY A 88 -6.03 13.56 11.39
C GLY A 88 -5.51 12.34 10.65
N ILE A 89 -5.96 12.09 9.43
CA ILE A 89 -5.60 10.89 8.67
C ILE A 89 -4.92 11.30 7.36
N VAL A 90 -3.69 10.82 7.14
CA VAL A 90 -2.99 10.96 5.87
C VAL A 90 -3.60 9.98 4.87
N THR A 91 -4.08 10.51 3.75
CA THR A 91 -4.86 9.75 2.76
C THR A 91 -4.38 10.07 1.35
N SER A 92 -4.40 9.11 0.44
CA SER A 92 -4.03 9.37 -0.96
C SER A 92 -5.02 10.29 -1.67
N VAL A 93 -4.54 11.08 -2.64
CA VAL A 93 -5.35 12.03 -3.42
C VAL A 93 -6.51 11.34 -4.15
N ASP A 94 -6.30 10.14 -4.67
CA ASP A 94 -7.35 9.36 -5.35
C ASP A 94 -8.50 8.98 -4.41
N ALA A 95 -8.21 8.58 -3.18
CA ALA A 95 -9.23 8.25 -2.18
C ALA A 95 -10.08 9.46 -1.75
N MET A 96 -9.58 10.67 -1.96
CA MET A 96 -10.28 11.92 -1.62
C MET A 96 -11.03 12.55 -2.79
N THR A 97 -11.31 11.79 -3.84
CA THR A 97 -11.98 12.29 -5.06
C THR A 97 -13.49 12.47 -4.85
N GLY A 98 -14.04 13.57 -5.37
CA GLY A 98 -15.46 13.85 -5.43
C GLY A 98 -16.10 14.24 -4.08
N ILE A 99 -17.38 13.92 -3.91
CA ILE A 99 -18.18 14.30 -2.72
C ILE A 99 -17.66 13.60 -1.47
N LEU A 100 -17.25 12.33 -1.60
CA LEU A 100 -16.71 11.56 -0.47
C LEU A 100 -15.44 12.23 0.08
N GLY A 101 -14.57 12.74 -0.80
CA GLY A 101 -13.37 13.47 -0.40
C GLY A 101 -13.67 14.71 0.45
N LYS A 102 -14.77 15.43 0.15
CA LYS A 102 -15.20 16.58 0.98
C LYS A 102 -15.61 16.14 2.39
N LEU A 103 -16.31 15.01 2.52
CA LEU A 103 -16.66 14.43 3.83
C LEU A 103 -15.42 13.94 4.58
N MET A 104 -14.50 13.26 3.90
CA MET A 104 -13.24 12.80 4.47
C MET A 104 -12.41 13.99 4.99
N ARG A 105 -12.42 15.12 4.29
CA ARG A 105 -11.75 16.33 4.74
C ARG A 105 -12.33 16.87 6.05
N LEU A 106 -13.67 16.82 6.26
CA LEU A 106 -14.32 17.16 7.53
C LEU A 106 -13.99 16.18 8.65
N LEU A 107 -13.64 14.94 8.32
CA LEU A 107 -13.11 13.94 9.25
C LEU A 107 -11.63 14.14 9.61
N GLY A 108 -10.97 15.15 9.01
CA GLY A 108 -9.55 15.44 9.23
C GLY A 108 -8.63 14.71 8.27
N CYS A 109 -9.14 14.09 7.21
CA CYS A 109 -8.30 13.48 6.19
C CYS A 109 -7.56 14.55 5.37
N THR A 110 -6.28 14.31 5.11
CA THR A 110 -5.39 15.21 4.38
C THR A 110 -4.79 14.48 3.18
N PRO A 111 -4.96 15.00 1.95
CA PRO A 111 -4.47 14.34 0.75
C PRO A 111 -2.94 14.40 0.65
N THR A 112 -2.35 13.31 0.16
CA THR A 112 -0.94 13.25 -0.22
C THR A 112 -0.77 12.44 -1.51
N HIS A 113 0.24 12.80 -2.30
CA HIS A 113 0.67 11.96 -3.42
C HIS A 113 1.51 10.80 -2.91
N LYS A 114 1.17 9.57 -3.34
CA LYS A 114 1.89 8.37 -2.89
C LYS A 114 3.31 8.35 -3.45
N TYR A 115 4.25 7.91 -2.60
CA TYR A 115 5.65 7.62 -2.96
C TYR A 115 6.47 8.82 -3.47
N ILE A 116 5.98 10.04 -3.27
CA ILE A 116 6.69 11.26 -3.60
C ILE A 116 7.14 11.95 -2.31
N THR A 117 8.30 12.60 -2.34
CA THR A 117 8.75 13.41 -1.21
C THR A 117 7.89 14.67 -1.14
N ASP A 118 6.95 14.69 -0.20
CA ASP A 118 6.01 15.80 -0.01
C ASP A 118 6.36 16.59 1.26
N LEU A 119 7.03 17.73 1.07
CA LEU A 119 7.33 18.66 2.18
C LEU A 119 6.06 19.32 2.74
N THR A 120 5.02 19.40 1.95
CA THR A 120 3.73 19.97 2.36
C THR A 120 3.06 19.05 3.36
N LEU A 121 3.10 17.75 3.12
CA LEU A 121 2.58 16.74 4.05
C LEU A 121 3.22 16.88 5.44
N PHE A 122 4.53 17.12 5.50
CA PHE A 122 5.19 17.33 6.80
C PHE A 122 4.59 18.53 7.55
N LYS A 123 4.40 19.67 6.88
CA LYS A 123 3.77 20.87 7.45
C LYS A 123 2.34 20.60 7.90
N ASP A 124 1.61 19.82 7.12
CA ASP A 124 0.24 19.43 7.44
C ASP A 124 0.17 18.54 8.67
N MET A 125 1.08 17.58 8.82
CA MET A 125 1.18 16.74 10.01
C MET A 125 1.52 17.58 11.25
N GLU A 126 2.46 18.50 11.13
CA GLU A 126 2.81 19.43 12.20
C GLU A 126 1.62 20.33 12.58
N TYR A 127 0.88 20.84 11.60
CA TYR A 127 -0.33 21.64 11.81
C TYR A 127 -1.44 20.81 12.52
N MET A 128 -1.65 19.57 12.13
CA MET A 128 -2.61 18.68 12.79
C MET A 128 -2.24 18.45 14.25
N LEU A 129 -0.98 18.15 14.53
CA LEU A 129 -0.49 17.86 15.89
C LEU A 129 -0.50 19.12 16.78
N LYS A 130 0.06 20.23 16.31
CA LYS A 130 0.32 21.42 17.12
C LYS A 130 -0.87 22.39 17.16
N THR A 131 -1.55 22.62 16.02
CA THR A 131 -2.64 23.59 15.89
C THR A 131 -4.00 22.95 16.15
N ASN A 132 -4.31 21.87 15.44
CA ASN A 132 -5.59 21.19 15.58
C ASN A 132 -5.68 20.36 16.87
N LYS A 133 -4.54 20.08 17.54
CA LYS A 133 -4.43 19.17 18.69
C LYS A 133 -5.08 17.82 18.40
N SER A 134 -4.75 17.27 17.24
CA SER A 134 -5.22 15.97 16.74
C SER A 134 -4.03 15.02 16.61
N SER A 135 -4.20 13.75 16.96
CA SER A 135 -3.23 12.72 16.60
C SER A 135 -3.23 12.51 15.09
N VAL A 136 -2.10 12.13 14.52
CA VAL A 136 -1.96 11.89 13.09
C VAL A 136 -1.82 10.40 12.84
N LEU A 137 -2.76 9.83 12.08
CA LEU A 137 -2.68 8.46 11.58
C LEU A 137 -2.11 8.47 10.16
N MET A 138 -1.08 7.68 9.94
CA MET A 138 -0.55 7.41 8.61
C MET A 138 -0.18 5.94 8.45
N TYR A 139 -0.22 5.49 7.19
CA TYR A 139 0.24 4.19 6.77
C TYR A 139 1.63 4.37 6.11
N PRO A 140 2.72 4.08 6.84
CA PRO A 140 4.07 4.38 6.33
C PRO A 140 4.44 3.55 5.10
N GLU A 141 3.76 2.43 4.89
CA GLU A 141 3.89 1.58 3.72
C GLU A 141 3.31 2.20 2.44
N ALA A 142 2.46 3.24 2.58
CA ALA A 142 1.76 3.98 1.53
C ALA A 142 0.95 3.12 0.52
N GLY A 143 0.94 1.81 0.64
CA GLY A 143 0.20 0.85 -0.17
C GLY A 143 -0.11 -0.42 0.60
N TYR A 144 -1.02 -1.21 0.07
CA TYR A 144 -1.37 -2.49 0.67
C TYR A 144 -0.25 -3.52 0.55
N SER A 145 -0.12 -4.37 1.57
CA SER A 145 0.71 -5.56 1.48
C SER A 145 0.16 -6.52 0.41
N PHE A 146 1.04 -7.06 -0.44
CA PHE A 146 0.64 -8.04 -1.46
C PHE A 146 0.76 -9.47 -0.93
N ASP A 147 1.82 -9.76 -0.20
CA ASP A 147 2.17 -11.09 0.29
C ASP A 147 1.88 -11.30 1.78
N GLY A 148 1.21 -10.34 2.42
CA GLY A 148 0.89 -10.40 3.85
C GLY A 148 2.04 -10.00 4.77
N CYS A 149 3.21 -9.65 4.23
CA CYS A 149 4.34 -9.12 4.99
C CYS A 149 4.41 -7.60 4.91
N ALA A 150 5.24 -6.99 5.77
CA ALA A 150 5.53 -5.57 5.69
C ALA A 150 6.17 -5.20 4.34
N THR A 151 5.75 -4.08 3.79
CA THR A 151 6.30 -3.53 2.56
C THR A 151 7.49 -2.61 2.83
N ALA A 152 8.15 -2.15 1.76
CA ALA A 152 9.28 -1.24 1.89
C ALA A 152 8.86 0.08 2.56
N LEU A 153 9.45 0.39 3.70
CA LEU A 153 9.24 1.65 4.41
C LEU A 153 10.09 2.79 3.82
N PRO A 154 9.63 4.05 3.89
CA PRO A 154 10.45 5.22 3.55
C PRO A 154 11.72 5.23 4.39
N ARG A 155 12.83 5.59 3.77
CA ARG A 155 14.11 5.73 4.48
C ARG A 155 14.09 6.94 5.41
N LYS A 156 14.75 6.80 6.57
CA LYS A 156 14.93 7.87 7.55
C LYS A 156 13.60 8.42 8.12
N MET A 157 12.68 7.53 8.41
CA MET A 157 11.47 7.87 9.17
C MET A 157 11.82 8.52 10.52
N GLY A 158 12.92 8.11 11.15
CA GLY A 158 13.45 8.72 12.37
C GLY A 158 13.68 10.24 12.27
N VAL A 159 14.01 10.76 11.06
CA VAL A 159 14.10 12.22 10.85
C VAL A 159 12.72 12.88 10.98
N LEU A 160 11.68 12.25 10.42
CA LEU A 160 10.29 12.72 10.57
C LEU A 160 9.89 12.73 12.06
N LEU A 161 10.14 11.62 12.77
CA LEU A 161 9.83 11.51 14.19
C LEU A 161 10.51 12.60 15.02
N LYS A 162 11.81 12.81 14.81
CA LYS A 162 12.60 13.87 15.47
C LYS A 162 12.00 15.27 15.28
N ARG A 163 11.56 15.56 14.05
CA ARG A 163 11.01 16.88 13.71
C ARG A 163 9.62 17.10 14.31
N LEU A 164 8.77 16.05 14.34
CA LEU A 164 7.45 16.14 14.95
C LEU A 164 7.53 16.22 16.46
N GLY A 165 8.45 15.47 17.10
CA GLY A 165 8.73 15.53 18.53
C GLY A 165 7.55 15.14 19.41
N VAL A 166 6.71 14.22 18.98
CA VAL A 166 5.53 13.71 19.68
C VAL A 166 5.66 12.21 19.97
N PRO A 167 4.86 11.65 20.90
CA PRO A 167 4.82 10.20 21.09
C PRO A 167 4.49 9.46 19.79
N VAL A 168 5.08 8.28 19.60
CA VAL A 168 4.89 7.42 18.43
C VAL A 168 4.21 6.12 18.84
N VAL A 169 3.07 5.86 18.25
CA VAL A 169 2.25 4.67 18.47
C VAL A 169 2.23 3.84 17.20
N THR A 170 2.43 2.55 17.31
CA THR A 170 2.21 1.61 16.21
C THR A 170 0.93 0.82 16.41
N VAL A 171 0.26 0.51 15.31
CA VAL A 171 -0.90 -0.39 15.27
C VAL A 171 -0.61 -1.45 14.22
N ILE A 172 -0.39 -2.68 14.66
CA ILE A 172 -0.19 -3.83 13.77
C ILE A 172 -1.43 -4.70 13.85
N THR A 173 -2.08 -4.87 12.71
CA THR A 173 -3.31 -5.67 12.59
C THR A 173 -2.99 -7.11 12.24
N GLU A 174 -3.75 -8.03 12.79
CA GLU A 174 -3.69 -9.47 12.57
C GLU A 174 -5.03 -9.96 12.01
N GLY A 175 -4.99 -10.85 11.00
CA GLY A 175 -6.17 -11.37 10.33
C GLY A 175 -6.85 -10.38 9.36
N ALA A 176 -6.55 -9.08 9.42
CA ALA A 176 -7.11 -8.08 8.52
C ALA A 176 -6.73 -8.36 7.05
N PHE A 177 -5.47 -8.69 6.80
CA PHE A 177 -5.00 -9.11 5.47
C PHE A 177 -5.77 -10.31 4.93
N HIS A 178 -5.98 -11.34 5.76
CA HIS A 178 -6.63 -12.57 5.35
C HIS A 178 -8.13 -12.41 5.09
N ARG A 179 -8.75 -11.42 5.71
CA ARG A 179 -10.19 -11.19 5.59
C ARG A 179 -10.62 -10.73 4.20
N ASP A 180 -9.91 -9.81 3.58
CA ASP A 180 -10.21 -9.25 2.26
C ASP A 180 -8.92 -8.94 1.46
N PRO A 181 -8.09 -9.97 1.15
CA PRO A 181 -6.81 -9.74 0.49
C PRO A 181 -7.01 -9.17 -0.91
N LEU A 182 -6.12 -8.28 -1.28
CA LEU A 182 -6.19 -7.54 -2.53
C LEU A 182 -6.13 -8.46 -3.76
N TYR A 183 -5.25 -9.47 -3.71
CA TYR A 183 -5.09 -10.43 -4.81
C TYR A 183 -6.37 -11.21 -5.13
N ASN A 184 -7.22 -11.38 -4.15
CA ASN A 184 -8.47 -12.15 -4.24
C ASN A 184 -9.68 -11.25 -4.56
N MET A 185 -9.47 -10.08 -5.17
CA MET A 185 -10.51 -9.09 -5.52
C MET A 185 -11.40 -8.70 -4.32
N LEU A 186 -10.82 -8.64 -3.14
CA LEU A 186 -11.49 -8.26 -1.90
C LEU A 186 -12.68 -9.18 -1.52
N GLN A 187 -12.66 -10.44 -1.94
CA GLN A 187 -13.64 -11.42 -1.50
C GLN A 187 -13.51 -11.62 0.01
N ILE A 188 -14.62 -11.40 0.71
CA ILE A 188 -14.65 -11.41 2.18
C ILE A 188 -14.59 -12.84 2.69
N ARG A 189 -13.66 -13.09 3.63
CA ARG A 189 -13.53 -14.35 4.38
C ARG A 189 -13.93 -14.13 5.83
N ASP A 190 -14.43 -15.18 6.49
CA ASP A 190 -14.80 -15.12 7.91
C ASP A 190 -13.57 -15.27 8.80
N VAL A 191 -12.80 -14.21 8.92
CA VAL A 191 -11.59 -14.15 9.75
C VAL A 191 -11.79 -13.16 10.88
N LYS A 192 -11.47 -13.60 12.11
CA LYS A 192 -11.38 -12.72 13.28
C LYS A 192 -10.21 -11.76 13.09
N VAL A 193 -10.44 -10.47 13.35
CA VAL A 193 -9.43 -9.43 13.23
C VAL A 193 -8.98 -8.96 14.61
N GLY A 194 -7.68 -8.93 14.81
CA GLY A 194 -7.02 -8.36 15.98
C GLY A 194 -6.16 -7.16 15.65
N ALA A 195 -5.67 -6.47 16.68
CA ALA A 195 -4.62 -5.48 16.57
C ALA A 195 -3.77 -5.42 17.84
N HIS A 196 -2.48 -5.12 17.67
CA HIS A 196 -1.57 -4.78 18.75
C HIS A 196 -1.23 -3.29 18.67
N VAL A 197 -1.53 -2.55 19.73
CA VAL A 197 -1.35 -1.09 19.82
C VAL A 197 -0.24 -0.81 20.82
N LYS A 198 0.88 -0.24 20.36
CA LYS A 198 2.07 -0.05 21.18
C LYS A 198 2.61 1.37 21.08
N CYS A 199 2.89 2.01 22.21
CA CYS A 199 3.73 3.20 22.23
C CYS A 199 5.20 2.77 22.11
N ILE A 200 5.79 2.95 20.92
CA ILE A 200 7.18 2.56 20.66
C ILE A 200 8.19 3.61 21.14
N ALA A 201 7.77 4.87 21.27
CA ALA A 201 8.58 5.93 21.84
C ALA A 201 7.71 7.06 22.41
N THR A 202 8.01 7.55 23.60
CA THR A 202 7.45 8.79 24.16
C THR A 202 8.08 10.01 23.48
N ALA A 203 7.54 11.22 23.70
CA ALA A 203 8.15 12.45 23.17
C ALA A 203 9.59 12.66 23.66
N GLU A 204 9.88 12.32 24.91
CA GLU A 204 11.22 12.36 25.52
C GLU A 204 12.15 11.34 24.88
N GLU A 205 11.69 10.11 24.69
CA GLU A 205 12.44 9.05 24.00
C GLU A 205 12.73 9.42 22.53
N VAL A 206 11.75 9.99 21.81
CA VAL A 206 11.95 10.52 20.46
C VAL A 206 13.03 11.60 20.45
N LYS A 207 13.05 12.49 21.45
CA LYS A 207 14.06 13.54 21.56
C LYS A 207 15.45 12.98 21.91
N ALA A 208 15.53 11.97 22.77
CA ALA A 208 16.79 11.40 23.24
C ALA A 208 17.47 10.49 22.22
N LYS A 209 16.70 9.61 21.55
CA LYS A 209 17.23 8.61 20.62
C LYS A 209 17.79 9.23 19.33
N SER A 210 18.76 8.57 18.71
CA SER A 210 19.25 8.90 17.37
C SER A 210 18.21 8.57 16.28
N VAL A 211 18.44 9.07 15.08
CA VAL A 211 17.60 8.75 13.91
C VAL A 211 17.62 7.25 13.61
N ASP A 212 18.81 6.64 13.68
CA ASP A 212 18.98 5.20 13.38
C ASP A 212 18.30 4.30 14.43
N GLU A 213 18.33 4.68 15.70
CA GLU A 213 17.58 3.97 16.77
C GLU A 213 16.05 4.08 16.55
N LEU A 214 15.56 5.24 16.13
CA LEU A 214 14.13 5.42 15.81
C LEU A 214 13.73 4.63 14.56
N ASP A 215 14.58 4.60 13.54
CA ASP A 215 14.35 3.78 12.33
C ASP A 215 14.33 2.29 12.70
N ALA A 216 15.20 1.83 13.62
CA ALA A 216 15.22 0.45 14.10
C ALA A 216 13.92 0.07 14.86
N LEU A 217 13.41 0.95 15.72
CA LEU A 217 12.13 0.72 16.40
C LEU A 217 10.95 0.57 15.43
N ILE A 218 10.93 1.39 14.36
CA ILE A 218 9.89 1.27 13.34
C ILE A 218 10.06 -0.03 12.56
N ALA A 219 11.28 -0.38 12.17
CA ALA A 219 11.57 -1.61 11.43
C ALA A 219 11.17 -2.87 12.23
N GLU A 220 11.43 -2.87 13.54
CA GLU A 220 11.01 -3.94 14.44
C GLU A 220 9.48 -4.05 14.51
N ALA A 221 8.78 -2.92 14.70
CA ALA A 221 7.32 -2.89 14.77
C ALA A 221 6.65 -3.37 13.47
N PHE A 222 7.28 -3.10 12.32
CA PHE A 222 6.80 -3.49 11.00
C PHE A 222 7.45 -4.79 10.48
N SER A 223 7.83 -5.71 11.35
CA SER A 223 8.37 -7.03 11.01
C SER A 223 7.31 -8.15 11.11
N PHE A 224 6.09 -7.90 10.60
CA PHE A 224 5.00 -8.86 10.66
C PHE A 224 4.95 -9.76 9.41
N ASP A 225 4.34 -10.95 9.58
CA ASP A 225 4.02 -11.92 8.53
C ASP A 225 2.66 -12.53 8.83
N ASN A 226 1.65 -12.17 8.04
CA ASN A 226 0.28 -12.61 8.26
C ASN A 226 0.08 -14.10 7.98
N PHE A 227 0.79 -14.70 7.02
CA PHE A 227 0.70 -16.14 6.76
C PHE A 227 1.36 -16.95 7.86
N ALA A 228 2.52 -16.50 8.41
CA ALA A 228 3.11 -17.12 9.58
C ALA A 228 2.17 -17.00 10.79
N TRP A 229 1.59 -15.82 11.02
CA TRP A 229 0.59 -15.63 12.09
C TRP A 229 -0.61 -16.57 11.92
N GLN A 230 -1.15 -16.73 10.71
CA GLN A 230 -2.28 -17.62 10.43
C GLN A 230 -1.94 -19.07 10.81
N ARG A 231 -0.79 -19.58 10.36
CA ARG A 231 -0.31 -20.93 10.62
C ARG A 231 -0.08 -21.15 12.12
N ASP A 232 0.65 -20.26 12.76
CA ASP A 232 1.12 -20.43 14.15
C ASP A 232 -0.04 -20.31 15.15
N ASN A 233 -1.06 -19.51 14.83
CA ASN A 233 -2.29 -19.38 15.61
C ASN A 233 -3.40 -20.37 15.18
N LYS A 234 -3.12 -21.25 14.21
CA LYS A 234 -4.06 -22.24 13.66
C LYS A 234 -5.39 -21.63 13.23
N VAL A 235 -5.32 -20.49 12.55
CA VAL A 235 -6.51 -19.81 12.01
C VAL A 235 -6.91 -20.49 10.71
N SER A 236 -7.94 -21.35 10.81
CA SER A 236 -8.49 -22.04 9.64
C SER A 236 -9.30 -21.09 8.76
N ILE A 237 -9.00 -21.07 7.46
CA ILE A 237 -9.69 -20.33 6.40
C ILE A 237 -10.09 -21.35 5.33
N ASP A 238 -11.32 -21.84 5.40
CA ASP A 238 -11.82 -22.96 4.60
C ASP A 238 -12.59 -22.53 3.35
N GLU A 239 -12.69 -21.21 3.08
CA GLU A 239 -13.39 -20.72 1.91
C GLU A 239 -12.89 -21.36 0.61
N PRO A 240 -13.82 -21.81 -0.25
CA PRO A 240 -13.48 -22.55 -1.46
C PRO A 240 -12.77 -21.68 -2.51
N PHE A 241 -12.71 -20.38 -2.33
CA PHE A 241 -12.09 -19.39 -3.22
C PHE A 241 -10.77 -18.81 -2.64
N ARG A 242 -10.16 -19.46 -1.63
CA ARG A 242 -9.01 -18.89 -0.90
C ARG A 242 -7.74 -18.67 -1.75
N ALA A 243 -7.60 -19.40 -2.87
CA ALA A 243 -6.51 -19.20 -3.83
C ALA A 243 -6.89 -18.37 -5.06
N ASP A 244 -8.16 -17.90 -5.19
CA ASP A 244 -8.58 -17.09 -6.33
C ASP A 244 -7.68 -15.86 -6.47
N GLY A 245 -7.15 -15.64 -7.66
CA GLY A 245 -6.31 -14.48 -7.97
C GLY A 245 -4.89 -14.53 -7.38
N LEU A 246 -4.50 -15.59 -6.69
CA LEU A 246 -3.16 -15.71 -6.08
C LEU A 246 -2.02 -15.56 -7.11
N HIS A 247 -2.28 -15.86 -8.38
CA HIS A 247 -1.35 -15.64 -9.50
C HIS A 247 -0.95 -14.16 -9.71
N ARG A 248 -1.72 -13.20 -9.19
CA ARG A 248 -1.36 -11.78 -9.25
C ARG A 248 -0.08 -11.51 -8.46
N ILE A 249 0.04 -12.13 -7.29
CA ILE A 249 1.22 -11.98 -6.43
C ILE A 249 2.27 -13.05 -6.69
N LEU A 250 1.88 -14.26 -7.11
CA LEU A 250 2.77 -15.37 -7.47
C LEU A 250 2.76 -15.58 -9.00
N TYR A 251 3.39 -14.63 -9.72
CA TYR A 251 3.29 -14.54 -11.18
C TYR A 251 4.29 -15.44 -11.93
N LYS A 252 5.36 -15.90 -11.25
CA LYS A 252 6.44 -16.72 -11.84
C LYS A 252 6.42 -18.12 -11.25
N CYS A 253 6.38 -19.12 -12.12
CA CYS A 253 6.39 -20.52 -11.72
C CYS A 253 7.79 -20.94 -11.22
N PRO A 254 7.94 -21.49 -10.01
CA PRO A 254 9.25 -21.92 -9.50
C PRO A 254 9.75 -23.21 -10.16
N HIS A 255 8.83 -24.00 -10.75
CA HIS A 255 9.19 -25.27 -11.40
C HIS A 255 9.79 -25.05 -12.79
N CYS A 256 9.13 -24.27 -13.67
CA CYS A 256 9.57 -24.10 -15.05
C CYS A 256 10.09 -22.69 -15.39
N GLY A 257 9.99 -21.73 -14.46
CA GLY A 257 10.43 -20.35 -14.65
C GLY A 257 9.48 -19.48 -15.49
N ALA A 258 8.38 -20.03 -16.03
CA ALA A 258 7.44 -19.29 -16.85
C ALA A 258 6.75 -18.18 -16.03
N GLU A 259 6.62 -17.01 -16.66
CA GLU A 259 5.95 -15.84 -16.06
C GLU A 259 4.57 -15.63 -16.69
N ASN A 260 3.64 -15.09 -15.89
CA ASN A 260 2.28 -14.75 -16.29
C ASN A 260 1.48 -15.92 -16.91
N GLN A 261 1.89 -17.17 -16.59
CA GLN A 261 1.21 -18.39 -16.99
C GLN A 261 0.55 -19.11 -15.80
N MET A 262 0.45 -18.40 -14.67
CA MET A 262 -0.17 -18.90 -13.46
C MET A 262 -1.66 -18.54 -13.42
N GLU A 263 -2.51 -19.42 -12.88
CA GLU A 263 -3.91 -19.15 -12.56
C GLU A 263 -4.23 -19.62 -11.15
N GLY A 264 -4.69 -18.70 -10.31
CA GLY A 264 -5.25 -19.02 -8.99
C GLY A 264 -6.77 -19.10 -9.11
N LYS A 265 -7.34 -20.27 -8.82
CA LYS A 265 -8.78 -20.53 -8.87
C LYS A 265 -9.21 -21.57 -7.85
N GLY A 266 -10.25 -21.26 -7.09
CA GLY A 266 -10.72 -22.14 -6.02
C GLY A 266 -9.69 -22.24 -4.90
N ILE A 267 -9.16 -23.41 -4.69
CA ILE A 267 -8.09 -23.70 -3.72
C ILE A 267 -6.75 -24.01 -4.42
N HIS A 268 -6.69 -23.86 -5.74
CA HIS A 268 -5.54 -24.25 -6.55
C HIS A 268 -4.86 -23.06 -7.20
N LEU A 269 -3.54 -23.18 -7.32
CA LEU A 269 -2.68 -22.33 -8.15
C LEU A 269 -2.05 -23.24 -9.21
N THR A 270 -2.34 -23.00 -10.49
CA THR A 270 -1.90 -23.85 -11.60
C THR A 270 -1.00 -23.06 -12.55
N CYS A 271 0.11 -23.65 -12.98
CA CYS A 271 0.93 -23.15 -14.07
C CYS A 271 0.50 -23.78 -15.39
N HIS A 272 0.00 -23.00 -16.34
CA HIS A 272 -0.42 -23.50 -17.65
C HIS A 272 0.74 -23.84 -18.59
N ALA A 273 1.96 -23.40 -18.30
CA ALA A 273 3.14 -23.74 -19.10
C ALA A 273 3.68 -25.16 -18.83
N CYS A 274 3.62 -25.61 -17.58
CA CYS A 274 4.14 -26.94 -17.20
C CYS A 274 3.10 -27.83 -16.52
N ASN A 275 1.87 -27.37 -16.37
CA ASN A 275 0.74 -28.06 -15.73
C ASN A 275 0.95 -28.42 -14.24
N THR A 276 1.98 -27.86 -13.59
CA THR A 276 2.16 -28.03 -12.15
C THR A 276 1.05 -27.32 -11.40
N GLN A 277 0.46 -28.00 -10.42
CA GLN A 277 -0.62 -27.48 -9.59
C GLN A 277 -0.24 -27.52 -8.11
N TRP A 278 -0.43 -26.40 -7.44
CA TRP A 278 -0.35 -26.27 -5.99
C TRP A 278 -1.74 -26.18 -5.40
N THR A 279 -1.92 -26.78 -4.22
CA THR A 279 -3.15 -26.67 -3.44
C THR A 279 -2.87 -25.85 -2.19
N MET A 280 -3.69 -24.84 -1.94
CA MET A 280 -3.65 -24.03 -0.73
C MET A 280 -4.51 -24.68 0.34
N ASP A 281 -3.91 -25.04 1.48
CA ASP A 281 -4.63 -25.57 2.62
C ASP A 281 -5.38 -24.46 3.38
N GLU A 282 -6.07 -24.85 4.45
CA GLU A 282 -6.85 -23.93 5.30
C GLU A 282 -5.97 -23.01 6.17
N TYR A 283 -4.67 -23.28 6.24
CA TYR A 283 -3.70 -22.51 7.01
C TYR A 283 -2.80 -21.65 6.12
N GLY A 284 -3.16 -21.50 4.83
CA GLY A 284 -2.45 -20.67 3.87
C GLY A 284 -1.16 -21.27 3.34
N GLN A 285 -0.94 -22.59 3.52
CA GLN A 285 0.24 -23.28 3.02
C GLN A 285 -0.04 -23.87 1.64
N LEU A 286 0.95 -23.76 0.74
CA LEU A 286 0.91 -24.34 -0.60
C LEU A 286 1.63 -25.67 -0.62
N SER A 287 1.00 -26.69 -1.23
CA SER A 287 1.61 -28.01 -1.46
C SER A 287 1.40 -28.45 -2.90
N ALA A 288 2.39 -29.15 -3.47
CA ALA A 288 2.29 -29.80 -4.78
C ALA A 288 2.89 -31.20 -4.68
N LYS A 289 2.36 -32.16 -5.48
CA LYS A 289 2.83 -33.55 -5.43
C LYS A 289 4.20 -33.71 -6.09
N ASP A 290 4.44 -33.01 -7.19
CA ASP A 290 5.59 -33.27 -8.09
C ASP A 290 6.31 -31.95 -8.47
N ALA A 291 6.34 -30.95 -7.60
CA ALA A 291 7.04 -29.68 -7.85
C ALA A 291 8.25 -29.51 -6.94
N ASP A 292 9.38 -29.22 -7.56
CA ASP A 292 10.63 -28.83 -6.90
C ASP A 292 11.17 -27.59 -7.63
N PRO A 293 11.48 -26.45 -6.98
CA PRO A 293 11.31 -26.22 -5.53
C PRO A 293 9.84 -26.01 -5.12
N VAL A 294 9.54 -26.39 -3.90
CA VAL A 294 8.26 -26.12 -3.26
C VAL A 294 8.40 -24.96 -2.28
N TYR A 295 7.54 -23.97 -2.40
CA TYR A 295 7.41 -22.87 -1.43
C TYR A 295 6.08 -22.99 -0.71
N PRO A 296 6.00 -23.72 0.41
CA PRO A 296 4.75 -23.84 1.18
C PRO A 296 4.27 -22.49 1.70
N HIS A 297 5.21 -21.62 2.05
CA HIS A 297 4.94 -20.29 2.60
C HIS A 297 4.95 -19.25 1.49
N ILE A 298 3.81 -18.59 1.26
CA ILE A 298 3.61 -17.62 0.18
C ILE A 298 4.64 -16.48 0.19
N PRO A 299 5.01 -15.88 1.34
CA PRO A 299 6.06 -14.88 1.38
C PRO A 299 7.45 -15.36 0.93
N ASP A 300 7.77 -16.65 1.09
CA ASP A 300 9.04 -17.22 0.59
C ASP A 300 9.06 -17.26 -0.93
N TRP A 301 7.93 -17.66 -1.55
CA TRP A 301 7.80 -17.61 -3.00
C TRP A 301 7.91 -16.17 -3.52
N TYR A 302 7.26 -15.21 -2.84
CA TYR A 302 7.33 -13.80 -3.20
C TYR A 302 8.77 -13.26 -3.10
N ARG A 303 9.54 -13.67 -2.06
CA ARG A 303 10.97 -13.33 -1.93
C ARG A 303 11.81 -13.92 -3.04
N TRP A 304 11.59 -15.18 -3.40
CA TRP A 304 12.27 -15.80 -4.54
C TRP A 304 12.00 -15.04 -5.86
N GLN A 305 10.78 -14.61 -6.11
CA GLN A 305 10.48 -13.78 -7.27
C GLN A 305 11.24 -12.45 -7.24
N ARG A 306 11.38 -11.83 -6.07
CA ARG A 306 12.19 -10.63 -5.88
C ARG A 306 13.65 -10.86 -6.26
N ASP A 307 14.23 -11.99 -5.87
CA ASP A 307 15.61 -12.35 -6.20
C ASP A 307 15.76 -12.60 -7.71
N CYS A 308 14.77 -13.21 -8.36
CA CYS A 308 14.74 -13.33 -9.83
C CYS A 308 14.75 -11.97 -10.52
N VAL A 309 13.89 -11.05 -10.08
CA VAL A 309 13.84 -9.67 -10.64
C VAL A 309 15.16 -8.93 -10.40
N ARG A 310 15.76 -9.06 -9.22
CA ARG A 310 17.08 -8.47 -8.94
C ARG A 310 18.12 -8.96 -9.92
N LYS A 311 18.16 -10.27 -10.18
CA LYS A 311 19.08 -10.86 -11.16
C LYS A 311 18.86 -10.30 -12.57
N GLU A 312 17.59 -10.20 -13.01
CA GLU A 312 17.26 -9.59 -14.30
C GLU A 312 17.75 -8.14 -14.42
N LEU A 313 17.64 -7.35 -13.32
CA LEU A 313 18.14 -5.98 -13.28
C LEU A 313 19.69 -5.91 -13.30
N GLU A 314 20.38 -6.83 -12.63
CA GLU A 314 21.85 -6.92 -12.59
C GLU A 314 22.40 -7.33 -13.96
N GLU A 315 21.74 -8.26 -14.65
CA GLU A 315 22.07 -8.74 -15.99
C GLU A 315 21.62 -7.77 -17.11
N GLY A 316 20.81 -6.78 -16.79
CA GLY A 316 20.29 -5.81 -17.79
C GLY A 316 19.21 -6.40 -18.70
N THR A 317 18.57 -7.49 -18.32
CA THR A 317 17.54 -8.18 -19.09
C THR A 317 16.11 -7.80 -18.71
N TYR A 318 15.94 -7.08 -17.58
CA TYR A 318 14.63 -6.62 -17.16
C TYR A 318 14.04 -5.58 -18.11
N LEU A 319 12.84 -5.86 -18.60
CA LEU A 319 12.04 -4.93 -19.38
C LEU A 319 10.55 -5.19 -19.14
N LEU A 320 9.80 -4.14 -18.83
CA LEU A 320 8.35 -4.10 -18.96
C LEU A 320 8.04 -3.20 -20.16
N ASP A 321 7.25 -3.70 -21.09
CA ASP A 321 6.87 -3.02 -22.32
C ASP A 321 5.43 -3.42 -22.67
N THR A 322 4.48 -2.48 -22.51
CA THR A 322 3.05 -2.81 -22.63
C THR A 322 2.19 -1.60 -23.01
N ASP A 323 1.16 -1.87 -23.80
CA ASP A 323 0.08 -0.92 -24.01
C ASP A 323 -0.77 -0.81 -22.75
N VAL A 324 -1.25 0.40 -22.46
CA VAL A 324 -2.04 0.72 -21.28
C VAL A 324 -3.24 1.59 -21.64
N ASP A 325 -4.31 1.49 -20.86
CA ASP A 325 -5.28 2.58 -20.74
C ASP A 325 -4.78 3.54 -19.65
N ILE A 326 -4.89 4.84 -19.90
CA ILE A 326 -4.33 5.87 -19.00
C ILE A 326 -5.46 6.64 -18.35
N ALA A 327 -5.38 6.77 -17.03
CA ALA A 327 -6.14 7.75 -16.28
C ALA A 327 -5.19 8.77 -15.64
N VAL A 328 -5.63 10.02 -15.56
CA VAL A 328 -4.85 11.12 -14.98
C VAL A 328 -5.65 11.81 -13.89
N GLN A 329 -5.00 12.08 -12.77
CA GLN A 329 -5.56 12.91 -11.71
C GLN A 329 -4.68 14.13 -11.47
N VAL A 330 -5.31 15.33 -11.44
CA VAL A 330 -4.65 16.62 -11.22
C VAL A 330 -5.25 17.40 -10.06
N ASN A 331 -6.43 16.98 -9.60
CA ASN A 331 -7.15 17.58 -8.46
C ASN A 331 -8.09 16.54 -7.81
N LEU A 332 -8.93 16.97 -6.87
CA LEU A 332 -9.84 16.10 -6.13
C LEU A 332 -11.25 15.98 -6.75
N ASP A 333 -11.50 16.50 -7.94
CA ASP A 333 -12.84 16.47 -8.54
C ASP A 333 -13.14 15.12 -9.19
N CYS A 334 -12.23 14.61 -10.01
CA CYS A 334 -12.37 13.33 -10.70
C CYS A 334 -11.03 12.80 -11.20
N VAL A 335 -11.02 11.54 -11.59
CA VAL A 335 -9.96 10.91 -12.38
C VAL A 335 -10.34 10.95 -13.86
N CYS A 336 -9.45 11.45 -14.72
CA CYS A 336 -9.71 11.67 -16.14
C CYS A 336 -9.15 10.51 -16.97
N MET A 337 -10.02 9.74 -17.62
CA MET A 337 -9.63 8.71 -18.58
C MET A 337 -9.26 9.38 -19.90
N ILE A 338 -7.97 9.32 -20.29
CA ILE A 338 -7.44 10.00 -21.49
C ILE A 338 -7.23 9.08 -22.68
N GLY A 339 -7.57 7.79 -22.55
CA GLY A 339 -7.44 6.81 -23.63
C GLY A 339 -6.17 5.97 -23.53
N GLU A 340 -5.72 5.51 -24.68
CA GLU A 340 -4.64 4.56 -24.80
C GLU A 340 -3.27 5.22 -24.74
N GLY A 341 -2.27 4.44 -24.32
CA GLY A 341 -0.88 4.81 -24.33
C GLY A 341 0.04 3.61 -24.21
N HIS A 342 1.32 3.89 -24.04
CA HIS A 342 2.36 2.88 -23.95
C HIS A 342 3.24 3.14 -22.75
N LEU A 343 3.49 2.11 -21.93
CA LEU A 343 4.29 2.17 -20.71
C LEU A 343 5.50 1.25 -20.87
N THR A 344 6.68 1.81 -20.64
CA THR A 344 7.91 1.03 -20.49
C THR A 344 8.51 1.23 -19.10
N HIS A 345 9.17 0.19 -18.57
CA HIS A 345 9.99 0.26 -17.37
C HIS A 345 11.23 -0.59 -17.55
N ASP A 346 12.39 0.04 -17.44
CA ASP A 346 13.70 -0.57 -17.59
C ASP A 346 14.71 -0.02 -16.56
N LEU A 347 16.00 -0.21 -16.79
CA LEU A 347 17.08 0.31 -15.93
C LEU A 347 17.15 1.85 -15.84
N ASN A 348 16.45 2.56 -16.73
CA ASN A 348 16.36 4.02 -16.75
C ASN A 348 15.13 4.54 -16.00
N GLY A 349 14.22 3.66 -15.60
CA GLY A 349 12.96 3.99 -14.93
C GLY A 349 11.75 3.85 -15.85
N PHE A 350 10.68 4.57 -15.54
CA PHE A 350 9.45 4.54 -16.34
C PHE A 350 9.46 5.60 -17.44
N ARG A 351 8.85 5.24 -18.58
CA ARG A 351 8.41 6.18 -19.61
C ARG A 351 6.98 5.85 -20.00
N LEU A 352 6.12 6.85 -20.03
CA LEU A 352 4.73 6.78 -20.42
C LEU A 352 4.47 7.73 -21.59
N THR A 353 3.95 7.20 -22.69
CA THR A 353 3.52 7.98 -23.86
C THR A 353 2.05 7.74 -24.13
N GLY A 354 1.34 8.72 -24.69
CA GLY A 354 -0.09 8.61 -25.00
C GLY A 354 -0.74 9.94 -25.30
N GLY A 355 -2.05 10.06 -25.06
CA GLY A 355 -2.78 11.31 -25.21
C GLY A 355 -2.63 11.91 -26.60
N ASP A 356 -2.81 11.10 -27.66
CA ASP A 356 -2.62 11.47 -29.07
C ASP A 356 -1.24 12.07 -29.36
N GLY A 357 -0.20 11.52 -28.74
CA GLY A 357 1.20 11.91 -28.89
C GLY A 357 1.63 13.15 -28.08
N LYS A 358 0.75 13.68 -27.21
CA LYS A 358 1.02 14.86 -26.38
C LYS A 358 1.50 14.55 -24.99
N LEU A 359 1.34 13.33 -24.51
CA LEU A 359 1.88 12.83 -23.26
C LEU A 359 3.22 12.13 -23.54
N ASP A 360 4.29 12.62 -22.96
CA ASP A 360 5.58 11.93 -22.85
C ASP A 360 6.13 12.23 -21.44
N TYR A 361 5.96 11.30 -20.52
CA TYR A 361 6.38 11.43 -19.13
C TYR A 361 7.45 10.41 -18.81
N SER A 362 8.51 10.83 -18.11
CA SER A 362 9.58 9.95 -17.66
C SER A 362 9.79 10.08 -16.16
N GLN A 363 9.96 8.94 -15.49
CA GLN A 363 10.21 8.87 -14.05
C GLN A 363 11.50 8.11 -13.77
N SER A 364 12.46 8.79 -13.13
CA SER A 364 13.77 8.17 -12.84
C SER A 364 13.67 7.05 -11.79
N PRO A 365 14.62 6.08 -11.79
CA PRO A 365 14.64 4.97 -10.83
C PRO A 365 14.77 5.38 -9.36
N VAL A 366 15.24 6.60 -9.09
CA VAL A 366 15.43 7.11 -7.72
C VAL A 366 14.31 8.04 -7.26
N HIS A 367 13.30 8.21 -8.09
CA HIS A 367 12.15 9.07 -7.79
C HIS A 367 11.33 8.52 -6.62
N SER A 368 11.07 7.22 -6.62
CA SER A 368 10.28 6.54 -5.60
C SER A 368 10.98 5.28 -5.08
N HIS A 369 10.84 4.99 -3.78
CA HIS A 369 11.41 3.80 -3.15
C HIS A 369 10.58 2.52 -3.38
N THR A 370 9.34 2.67 -3.83
CA THR A 370 8.43 1.60 -4.23
C THR A 370 7.45 2.13 -5.27
N LEU A 371 6.54 1.31 -5.75
CA LEU A 371 5.60 1.64 -6.83
C LEU A 371 4.18 1.78 -6.29
N TYR A 372 3.45 2.83 -6.72
CA TYR A 372 2.00 2.81 -6.58
C TYR A 372 1.45 1.67 -7.46
N SER A 373 0.97 0.64 -6.82
CA SER A 373 0.45 -0.54 -7.50
C SER A 373 -0.71 -1.11 -6.70
N ASP A 374 -1.74 -1.55 -7.39
CA ASP A 374 -2.94 -2.09 -6.77
C ASP A 374 -3.59 -3.12 -7.70
N TYR A 375 -4.38 -4.02 -7.14
CA TYR A 375 -5.18 -4.96 -7.86
C TYR A 375 -6.64 -4.57 -7.77
N TYR A 376 -7.36 -4.67 -8.89
CA TYR A 376 -8.77 -4.34 -8.95
C TYR A 376 -9.09 -2.91 -8.47
N TRP A 377 -8.18 -1.96 -8.77
CA TRP A 377 -8.24 -0.57 -8.33
C TRP A 377 -9.57 0.08 -8.69
N TYR A 378 -10.36 0.43 -7.68
CA TYR A 378 -11.72 0.99 -7.80
C TYR A 378 -12.63 0.24 -8.79
N GLU A 379 -12.47 -1.07 -8.93
CA GLU A 379 -13.21 -1.93 -9.87
C GLU A 379 -12.90 -1.65 -11.37
N ILE A 380 -11.84 -0.90 -11.68
CA ILE A 380 -11.41 -0.58 -13.04
C ILE A 380 -10.45 -1.65 -13.56
N GLY A 381 -9.40 -1.98 -12.79
CA GLY A 381 -8.40 -2.97 -13.19
C GLY A 381 -7.15 -2.95 -12.32
N ASP A 382 -6.20 -3.80 -12.65
CA ASP A 382 -4.89 -3.81 -12.02
C ASP A 382 -4.09 -2.60 -12.52
N VAL A 383 -3.42 -1.87 -11.62
CA VAL A 383 -2.87 -0.54 -11.92
C VAL A 383 -1.40 -0.40 -11.55
N ILE A 384 -0.67 0.30 -12.41
CA ILE A 384 0.65 0.86 -12.17
C ILE A 384 0.50 2.37 -12.12
N GLY A 385 0.80 2.97 -10.94
CA GLY A 385 0.72 4.42 -10.74
C GLY A 385 2.11 5.06 -10.74
N ILE A 386 2.29 6.07 -11.56
CA ILE A 386 3.50 6.92 -11.63
C ILE A 386 3.09 8.39 -11.65
N GLY A 387 4.02 9.30 -11.43
CA GLY A 387 3.70 10.72 -11.48
C GLY A 387 4.57 11.58 -10.58
N ASP A 388 4.12 12.82 -10.40
CA ASP A 388 4.79 13.83 -9.60
C ASP A 388 3.80 14.58 -8.68
N ASN A 389 4.17 15.76 -8.19
CA ASN A 389 3.31 16.55 -7.30
C ASN A 389 2.11 17.20 -8.02
N GLU A 390 2.06 17.19 -9.34
CA GLU A 390 1.01 17.84 -10.14
C GLU A 390 0.11 16.83 -10.85
N PHE A 391 0.71 15.69 -11.29
CA PHE A 391 0.04 14.66 -12.06
C PHE A 391 0.24 13.30 -11.43
N SER A 392 -0.86 12.59 -11.21
CA SER A 392 -0.85 11.15 -10.97
C SER A 392 -1.36 10.44 -12.21
N TYR A 393 -0.54 9.58 -12.80
CA TYR A 393 -0.89 8.75 -13.95
C TYR A 393 -1.17 7.33 -13.45
N PHE A 394 -2.35 6.82 -13.76
CA PHE A 394 -2.78 5.45 -13.47
C PHE A 394 -2.82 4.67 -14.77
N CYS A 395 -1.91 3.74 -14.92
CA CYS A 395 -1.72 2.94 -16.12
C CYS A 395 -2.33 1.55 -15.90
N PHE A 396 -3.31 1.17 -16.72
CA PHE A 396 -3.98 -0.13 -16.69
C PHE A 396 -3.45 -1.00 -17.83
N PRO A 397 -2.57 -1.98 -17.57
CA PRO A 397 -1.97 -2.81 -18.61
C PRO A 397 -3.02 -3.60 -19.39
N LYS A 398 -2.90 -3.61 -20.73
CA LYS A 398 -3.81 -4.36 -21.65
C LYS A 398 -3.37 -5.79 -21.86
N LYS A 399 -2.08 -6.09 -21.72
CA LYS A 399 -1.52 -7.43 -21.84
C LYS A 399 -1.41 -8.04 -20.44
N ASN A 400 -1.23 -9.36 -20.39
CA ASN A 400 -0.96 -10.09 -19.17
C ASN A 400 0.43 -9.73 -18.61
N VAL A 401 0.52 -8.62 -17.89
CA VAL A 401 1.72 -8.08 -17.27
C VAL A 401 1.57 -8.14 -15.77
N SER A 402 2.61 -8.59 -15.08
CA SER A 402 2.60 -8.64 -13.61
C SER A 402 2.86 -7.26 -13.00
N VAL A 403 1.84 -6.69 -12.36
CA VAL A 403 1.98 -5.50 -11.51
C VAL A 403 2.92 -5.76 -10.34
N THR A 404 2.92 -6.98 -9.79
CA THR A 404 3.87 -7.43 -8.77
C THR A 404 5.31 -7.33 -9.29
N LYS A 405 5.61 -7.81 -10.51
CA LYS A 405 6.96 -7.73 -11.08
C LYS A 405 7.43 -6.28 -11.22
N ALA A 406 6.56 -5.40 -11.70
CA ALA A 406 6.85 -3.97 -11.82
C ALA A 406 7.18 -3.33 -10.46
N ARG A 407 6.43 -3.68 -9.40
CA ARG A 407 6.69 -3.20 -8.04
C ARG A 407 8.03 -3.70 -7.50
N LEU A 408 8.30 -5.00 -7.62
CA LEU A 408 9.55 -5.59 -7.18
C LEU A 408 10.75 -4.96 -7.91
N ALA A 409 10.63 -4.76 -9.24
CA ALA A 409 11.68 -4.12 -10.04
C ALA A 409 11.93 -2.66 -9.62
N THR A 410 10.88 -1.89 -9.36
CA THR A 410 11.02 -0.52 -8.86
C THR A 410 11.79 -0.47 -7.54
N GLU A 411 11.44 -1.35 -6.59
CA GLU A 411 12.08 -1.41 -5.28
C GLU A 411 13.55 -1.83 -5.36
N GLU A 412 13.86 -2.86 -6.14
CA GLU A 412 15.25 -3.34 -6.29
C GLU A 412 16.10 -2.35 -7.08
N LEU A 413 15.58 -1.76 -8.16
CA LEU A 413 16.27 -0.75 -8.96
C LEU A 413 16.59 0.50 -8.13
N TYR A 414 15.65 0.95 -7.29
CA TYR A 414 15.90 2.05 -6.35
C TYR A 414 17.05 1.73 -5.39
N LYS A 415 17.07 0.53 -4.80
CA LYS A 415 18.15 0.09 -3.90
C LYS A 415 19.50 0.08 -4.62
N MET A 416 19.59 -0.51 -5.82
CA MET A 416 20.81 -0.59 -6.63
C MET A 416 21.36 0.81 -6.98
N LYS A 417 20.51 1.73 -7.47
CA LYS A 417 20.94 3.09 -7.83
C LYS A 417 21.38 3.91 -6.61
N LYS A 418 20.71 3.75 -5.46
CA LYS A 418 21.10 4.45 -4.21
C LYS A 418 22.39 3.90 -3.61
N GLN A 419 22.68 2.62 -3.75
CA GLN A 419 23.96 2.04 -3.33
C GLN A 419 25.11 2.56 -4.20
N ARG A 420 24.97 2.56 -5.54
CA ARG A 420 25.97 3.10 -6.46
C ARG A 420 26.31 4.56 -6.17
N ASN A 421 25.29 5.38 -5.89
CA ASN A 421 25.50 6.79 -5.54
C ASN A 421 26.19 7.01 -4.18
N ARG A 422 26.26 6.01 -3.30
CA ARG A 422 27.04 6.08 -2.04
C ARG A 422 28.50 5.69 -2.21
N VAL A 423 28.78 4.77 -3.12
CA VAL A 423 30.14 4.31 -3.43
C VAL A 423 30.91 5.37 -4.23
N ASN A 424 30.20 6.19 -5.02
CA ASN A 424 30.78 7.24 -5.86
C ASN A 424 30.85 8.62 -5.16
N LYS A 425 30.52 8.72 -3.88
CA LYS A 425 30.71 9.91 -3.02
C LYS A 425 31.77 9.63 -1.94
#